data_09b30b1d3a8ff7b354ac00f1135ca7c8
#
_entry.id   09b30b1d3a8ff7b354ac00f1135ca7c8
#
_cell.length_a   1.000
_cell.length_b   1.000
_cell.length_c   1.000
_cell.angle_alpha   90.00
_cell.angle_beta   90.00
_cell.angle_gamma   90.00
#
_symmetry.space_group_name_H-M   'P 1'
#
loop_
_entity.id
_entity.type
_entity.pdbx_description
1 polymer ?
#
loop_
_entity_poly.entity_id
_entity_poly.type
_entity_poly.pdbx_seq_one_letter_code
_entity_poly.pdbx_strand_id
1 'polypeptide(L)'
;MRLLQLITARNTWQTSHLLALVVFFITLLGNIAFFRHAGAVYFPQNIPFILALGLVLLALNYFVLGLFSYRVTLKPIAAVILLLSAVVAYHMDTFDVVIDKVMLQNVVQTQTAEALDLLTPKFLVYLLVLGVLPTWWLLRQKIERTSLKRGFWLKFKWMGLALLLVALCGGVFNKSVASFAREHKAVRFYTNPLTYLYSAGQFVGNHFSSQTQNFQAIALDSKISESDHDKELMIMVVGETVRADHWSLNGYGKNTNPLMSQEANFVSLSNFNSCGTSTAVSVPCMFTNLGRVNYSDKKFNNTENALDVLKRSGVQILWRDNNSSSKGVADRVAYEDYRSNKRNPMCEGECRDEGMLVGLQEYINQNADKDILIVLHTMGNHGPAYFKRYPKQFEKFTPACQDNQLENCSAESISNAYDNAILYTDYVLSQIIQLLKANEAKYETSMIYMSDHGESLGEKGVYLHGMPYMLPLMRKNTLLRAFGWVEISMALR
;
A
#
# COMPACT_ATOMS: atom_id res chain seq x y z
N MET A 1 40.24 5.37 -19.75
CA MET A 1 40.22 6.74 -20.28
C MET A 1 39.12 6.99 -21.31
N ARG A 2 38.92 6.22 -22.38
CA ARG A 2 37.89 6.46 -23.42
C ARG A 2 36.45 6.44 -22.86
N LEU A 3 36.12 5.57 -21.92
CA LEU A 3 34.78 5.49 -21.30
C LEU A 3 34.45 6.73 -20.45
N LEU A 4 35.42 7.23 -19.70
CA LEU A 4 35.27 8.48 -18.91
C LEU A 4 35.10 9.70 -19.83
N GLN A 5 35.78 9.73 -20.98
CA GLN A 5 35.62 10.80 -21.96
C GLN A 5 34.23 10.77 -22.62
N LEU A 6 33.66 9.59 -22.89
CA LEU A 6 32.29 9.47 -23.40
C LEU A 6 31.25 9.95 -22.40
N ILE A 7 31.46 9.68 -21.09
CA ILE A 7 30.55 10.09 -20.01
C ILE A 7 30.64 11.62 -19.77
N THR A 8 31.80 12.22 -19.91
CA THR A 8 32.01 13.66 -19.64
C THR A 8 31.83 14.57 -20.83
N ALA A 9 31.87 14.05 -22.07
CA ALA A 9 31.73 14.84 -23.29
C ALA A 9 30.30 15.41 -23.44
N ARG A 10 30.24 16.72 -23.74
CA ARG A 10 28.97 17.37 -24.13
C ARG A 10 28.70 17.12 -25.60
N ASN A 11 28.13 15.96 -25.93
CA ASN A 11 27.79 15.60 -27.30
C ASN A 11 26.51 16.31 -27.77
N THR A 12 26.40 16.53 -29.07
CA THR A 12 25.18 17.03 -29.70
C THR A 12 24.38 15.85 -30.23
N TRP A 13 23.14 15.70 -29.76
CA TRP A 13 22.28 14.57 -30.06
C TRP A 13 21.02 14.97 -30.81
N GLN A 14 20.55 14.12 -31.69
CA GLN A 14 19.17 14.19 -32.16
C GLN A 14 18.23 13.78 -31.03
N THR A 15 17.07 14.43 -30.93
CA THR A 15 16.06 14.15 -29.91
C THR A 15 15.69 12.67 -29.84
N SER A 16 15.53 12.01 -31.02
CA SER A 16 15.17 10.58 -31.12
C SER A 16 16.25 9.64 -30.57
N HIS A 17 17.52 9.94 -30.82
CA HIS A 17 18.63 9.10 -30.33
C HIS A 17 18.84 9.26 -28.83
N LEU A 18 18.73 10.50 -28.33
CA LEU A 18 18.84 10.74 -26.89
C LEU A 18 17.69 10.08 -26.13
N LEU A 19 16.45 10.14 -26.67
CA LEU A 19 15.31 9.39 -26.13
C LEU A 19 15.57 7.88 -26.16
N ALA A 20 16.09 7.33 -27.27
CA ALA A 20 16.39 5.90 -27.39
C ALA A 20 17.38 5.43 -26.30
N LEU A 21 18.41 6.23 -26.01
CA LEU A 21 19.36 5.91 -24.93
C LEU A 21 18.70 5.91 -23.55
N VAL A 22 17.87 6.92 -23.25
CA VAL A 22 17.14 6.99 -21.97
C VAL A 22 16.19 5.79 -21.83
N VAL A 23 15.43 5.48 -22.87
CA VAL A 23 14.49 4.36 -22.88
C VAL A 23 15.21 3.02 -22.76
N PHE A 24 16.33 2.84 -23.46
CA PHE A 24 17.16 1.64 -23.35
C PHE A 24 17.69 1.45 -21.93
N PHE A 25 18.19 2.54 -21.32
CA PHE A 25 18.68 2.53 -19.94
C PHE A 25 17.58 2.12 -18.95
N ILE A 26 16.40 2.77 -19.03
CA ILE A 26 15.27 2.44 -18.13
C ILE A 26 14.80 1.00 -18.38
N THR A 27 14.68 0.57 -19.63
CA THR A 27 14.18 -0.78 -19.96
C THR A 27 15.12 -1.85 -19.43
N LEU A 28 16.43 -1.65 -19.53
CA LEU A 28 17.42 -2.66 -19.11
C LEU A 28 17.62 -2.67 -17.59
N LEU A 29 17.86 -1.49 -16.99
CA LEU A 29 18.27 -1.39 -15.59
C LEU A 29 17.12 -1.05 -14.63
N GLY A 30 16.07 -0.42 -15.12
CA GLY A 30 14.89 -0.07 -14.32
C GLY A 30 13.79 -1.14 -14.34
N ASN A 31 14.01 -2.31 -14.95
CA ASN A 31 13.01 -3.37 -15.11
C ASN A 31 13.53 -4.78 -14.72
N ILE A 32 14.41 -4.85 -13.72
CA ILE A 32 14.98 -6.13 -13.26
C ILE A 32 13.87 -7.05 -12.73
N ALA A 33 12.92 -6.53 -11.94
CA ALA A 33 11.77 -7.29 -11.47
C ALA A 33 10.95 -7.87 -12.63
N PHE A 34 10.67 -7.09 -13.68
CA PHE A 34 9.98 -7.57 -14.88
C PHE A 34 10.70 -8.76 -15.52
N PHE A 35 12.02 -8.66 -15.75
CA PHE A 35 12.81 -9.75 -16.33
C PHE A 35 12.94 -10.95 -15.40
N ARG A 36 13.01 -10.75 -14.09
CA ARG A 36 12.99 -11.82 -13.08
C ARG A 36 11.68 -12.62 -13.16
N HIS A 37 10.53 -11.94 -13.19
CA HIS A 37 9.22 -12.60 -13.29
C HIS A 37 9.00 -13.25 -14.66
N ALA A 38 9.38 -12.60 -15.75
CA ALA A 38 9.33 -13.21 -17.08
C ALA A 38 10.26 -14.45 -17.18
N GLY A 39 11.45 -14.37 -16.59
CA GLY A 39 12.37 -15.48 -16.49
C GLY A 39 11.80 -16.66 -15.71
N ALA A 40 11.19 -16.41 -14.54
CA ALA A 40 10.57 -17.45 -13.73
C ALA A 40 9.48 -18.25 -14.47
N VAL A 41 8.84 -17.63 -15.47
CA VAL A 41 7.80 -18.28 -16.29
C VAL A 41 8.37 -18.99 -17.51
N TYR A 42 9.35 -18.38 -18.20
CA TYR A 42 9.75 -18.79 -19.55
C TYR A 42 11.18 -19.32 -19.67
N PHE A 43 12.01 -19.22 -18.65
CA PHE A 43 13.38 -19.74 -18.65
C PHE A 43 13.42 -21.19 -18.12
N PRO A 44 14.20 -22.10 -18.71
CA PRO A 44 14.98 -21.94 -19.94
C PRO A 44 14.21 -22.24 -21.23
N GLN A 45 12.91 -22.58 -21.16
CA GLN A 45 12.14 -23.18 -22.24
C GLN A 45 11.90 -22.23 -23.43
N ASN A 46 11.80 -20.91 -23.17
CA ASN A 46 11.48 -19.92 -24.21
C ASN A 46 12.25 -18.60 -24.04
N ILE A 47 13.57 -18.66 -24.02
CA ILE A 47 14.45 -17.49 -23.95
C ILE A 47 14.17 -16.48 -25.08
N PRO A 48 13.94 -16.90 -26.36
CA PRO A 48 13.61 -15.93 -27.42
C PRO A 48 12.38 -15.09 -27.12
N PHE A 49 11.38 -15.64 -26.41
CA PHE A 49 10.21 -14.88 -26.01
C PHE A 49 10.50 -13.87 -24.90
N ILE A 50 11.39 -14.19 -23.95
CA ILE A 50 11.84 -13.22 -22.93
C ILE A 50 12.52 -12.01 -23.61
N LEU A 51 13.37 -12.26 -24.60
CA LEU A 51 14.01 -11.20 -25.40
C LEU A 51 12.98 -10.37 -26.18
N ALA A 52 11.97 -11.06 -26.78
CA ALA A 52 10.88 -10.39 -27.46
C ALA A 52 10.06 -9.50 -26.51
N LEU A 53 9.76 -9.95 -25.29
CA LEU A 53 9.10 -9.14 -24.26
C LEU A 53 9.94 -7.90 -23.91
N GLY A 54 11.26 -8.03 -23.79
CA GLY A 54 12.17 -6.90 -23.56
C GLY A 54 12.16 -5.90 -24.74
N LEU A 55 12.14 -6.39 -25.99
CA LEU A 55 12.03 -5.54 -27.17
C LEU A 55 10.67 -4.84 -27.25
N VAL A 56 9.59 -5.53 -26.93
CA VAL A 56 8.24 -4.94 -26.85
C VAL A 56 8.19 -3.86 -25.79
N LEU A 57 8.74 -4.11 -24.59
CA LEU A 57 8.80 -3.13 -23.52
C LEU A 57 9.62 -1.90 -23.92
N LEU A 58 10.78 -2.10 -24.56
CA LEU A 58 11.61 -1.03 -25.12
C LEU A 58 10.81 -0.18 -26.13
N ALA A 59 10.13 -0.83 -27.06
CA ALA A 59 9.35 -0.17 -28.11
C ALA A 59 8.16 0.61 -27.54
N LEU A 60 7.43 0.04 -26.58
CA LEU A 60 6.32 0.71 -25.90
C LEU A 60 6.79 1.90 -25.06
N ASN A 61 7.88 1.77 -24.31
CA ASN A 61 8.49 2.87 -23.58
C ASN A 61 8.91 3.99 -24.54
N TYR A 62 9.54 3.63 -25.67
CA TYR A 62 9.93 4.61 -26.68
C TYR A 62 8.71 5.32 -27.29
N PHE A 63 7.65 4.58 -27.59
CA PHE A 63 6.43 5.14 -28.14
C PHE A 63 5.77 6.12 -27.16
N VAL A 64 5.55 5.71 -25.90
CA VAL A 64 4.86 6.54 -24.89
C VAL A 64 5.67 7.80 -24.56
N LEU A 65 6.96 7.68 -24.28
CA LEU A 65 7.82 8.84 -23.97
C LEU A 65 8.08 9.69 -25.22
N GLY A 66 8.06 9.07 -26.39
CA GLY A 66 8.14 9.74 -27.69
C GLY A 66 7.02 10.75 -27.91
N LEU A 67 5.80 10.50 -27.43
CA LEU A 67 4.66 11.44 -27.54
C LEU A 67 5.03 12.83 -26.99
N PHE A 68 5.78 12.88 -25.90
CA PHE A 68 6.15 14.10 -25.19
C PHE A 68 7.56 14.60 -25.52
N SER A 69 8.29 13.89 -26.41
CA SER A 69 9.69 14.15 -26.72
C SER A 69 9.84 15.20 -27.83
N TYR A 70 9.98 16.45 -27.39
CA TYR A 70 10.36 17.56 -28.23
C TYR A 70 11.69 18.16 -27.72
N ARG A 71 12.34 19.00 -28.51
CA ARG A 71 13.62 19.60 -28.12
C ARG A 71 13.60 20.29 -26.76
N VAL A 72 12.49 20.93 -26.40
CA VAL A 72 12.32 21.66 -25.14
C VAL A 72 11.87 20.74 -24.00
N THR A 73 10.99 19.77 -24.29
CA THR A 73 10.34 18.94 -23.28
C THR A 73 11.09 17.64 -22.96
N LEU A 74 11.93 17.13 -23.88
CA LEU A 74 12.63 15.86 -23.68
C LEU A 74 13.41 15.83 -22.36
N LYS A 75 14.25 16.82 -22.11
CA LYS A 75 15.12 16.81 -20.93
C LYS A 75 14.35 16.89 -19.62
N PRO A 76 13.42 17.85 -19.40
CA PRO A 76 12.69 17.91 -18.14
C PRO A 76 11.82 16.66 -17.93
N ILE A 77 11.12 16.17 -18.96
CA ILE A 77 10.28 14.98 -18.83
C ILE A 77 11.12 13.73 -18.57
N ALA A 78 12.18 13.51 -19.33
CA ALA A 78 13.06 12.35 -19.13
C ALA A 78 13.78 12.39 -17.77
N ALA A 79 14.14 13.59 -17.26
CA ALA A 79 14.71 13.74 -15.91
C ALA A 79 13.73 13.29 -14.83
N VAL A 80 12.47 13.75 -14.91
CA VAL A 80 11.41 13.30 -13.97
C VAL A 80 11.18 11.79 -14.08
N ILE A 81 11.09 11.27 -15.30
CA ILE A 81 10.89 9.83 -15.53
C ILE A 81 12.06 8.99 -14.98
N LEU A 82 13.32 9.41 -15.18
CA LEU A 82 14.49 8.71 -14.64
C LEU A 82 14.47 8.66 -13.11
N LEU A 83 14.17 9.78 -12.45
CA LEU A 83 14.09 9.84 -10.99
C LEU A 83 12.95 8.96 -10.45
N LEU A 84 11.74 9.07 -11.02
CA LEU A 84 10.60 8.25 -10.63
C LEU A 84 10.83 6.77 -10.92
N SER A 85 11.42 6.44 -12.09
CA SER A 85 11.75 5.06 -12.44
C SER A 85 12.77 4.44 -11.49
N ALA A 86 13.71 5.21 -10.95
CA ALA A 86 14.67 4.74 -9.95
C ALA A 86 13.96 4.35 -8.63
N VAL A 87 13.03 5.21 -8.15
CA VAL A 87 12.22 4.93 -6.96
C VAL A 87 11.36 3.69 -7.17
N VAL A 88 10.66 3.61 -8.30
CA VAL A 88 9.80 2.47 -8.65
C VAL A 88 10.62 1.18 -8.78
N ALA A 89 11.77 1.21 -9.45
CA ALA A 89 12.65 0.05 -9.58
C ALA A 89 13.10 -0.48 -8.21
N TYR A 90 13.50 0.41 -7.29
CA TYR A 90 13.87 0.00 -5.93
C TYR A 90 12.76 -0.79 -5.24
N HIS A 91 11.53 -0.29 -5.26
CA HIS A 91 10.40 -0.94 -4.59
C HIS A 91 10.01 -2.26 -5.28
N MET A 92 9.99 -2.27 -6.61
CA MET A 92 9.71 -3.50 -7.38
C MET A 92 10.78 -4.58 -7.18
N ASP A 93 12.07 -4.19 -7.16
CA ASP A 93 13.18 -5.14 -7.07
C ASP A 93 13.40 -5.65 -5.64
N THR A 94 13.14 -4.81 -4.63
CA THR A 94 13.41 -5.11 -3.22
C THR A 94 12.23 -5.76 -2.52
N PHE A 95 11.03 -5.21 -2.71
CA PHE A 95 9.82 -5.65 -2.00
C PHE A 95 8.85 -6.43 -2.87
N ASP A 96 9.14 -6.55 -4.17
CA ASP A 96 8.27 -7.16 -5.18
C ASP A 96 6.89 -6.47 -5.30
N VAL A 97 6.83 -5.20 -4.94
CA VAL A 97 5.60 -4.38 -4.91
C VAL A 97 5.33 -3.80 -6.29
N VAL A 98 4.06 -3.83 -6.71
CA VAL A 98 3.58 -3.20 -7.95
C VAL A 98 3.07 -1.80 -7.67
N ILE A 99 3.50 -0.81 -8.47
CA ILE A 99 3.02 0.57 -8.35
C ILE A 99 1.76 0.76 -9.21
N ASP A 100 0.66 0.22 -8.70
CA ASP A 100 -0.66 0.40 -9.30
C ASP A 100 -1.39 1.65 -8.74
N LYS A 101 -2.65 1.84 -9.11
CA LYS A 101 -3.47 2.96 -8.63
C LYS A 101 -3.62 2.97 -7.10
N VAL A 102 -3.80 1.79 -6.49
CA VAL A 102 -3.98 1.65 -5.04
C VAL A 102 -2.68 2.01 -4.32
N MET A 103 -1.54 1.53 -4.83
CA MET A 103 -0.24 1.87 -4.29
C MET A 103 0.06 3.37 -4.43
N LEU A 104 -0.31 4.02 -5.54
CA LEU A 104 -0.18 5.48 -5.65
C LEU A 104 -1.04 6.23 -4.62
N GLN A 105 -2.24 5.74 -4.35
CA GLN A 105 -3.08 6.30 -3.28
C GLN A 105 -2.43 6.12 -1.91
N ASN A 106 -1.86 4.94 -1.63
CA ASN A 106 -1.10 4.70 -0.40
C ASN A 106 0.07 5.69 -0.28
N VAL A 107 0.90 5.83 -1.32
CA VAL A 107 2.04 6.76 -1.33
C VAL A 107 1.62 8.20 -1.01
N VAL A 108 0.52 8.67 -1.60
CA VAL A 108 0.00 10.03 -1.33
C VAL A 108 -0.53 10.18 0.10
N GLN A 109 -1.01 9.08 0.70
CA GLN A 109 -1.60 9.06 2.04
C GLN A 109 -0.65 8.55 3.13
N THR A 110 0.57 8.11 2.77
CA THR A 110 1.60 7.65 3.70
C THR A 110 2.09 8.80 4.59
N GLN A 111 2.23 8.55 5.87
CA GLN A 111 2.77 9.54 6.80
C GLN A 111 4.31 9.62 6.72
N THR A 112 4.85 10.76 7.17
CA THR A 112 6.30 11.05 7.05
C THR A 112 7.16 10.01 7.75
N ALA A 113 6.74 9.48 8.90
CA ALA A 113 7.49 8.47 9.66
C ALA A 113 7.65 7.17 8.86
N GLU A 114 6.57 6.69 8.25
CA GLU A 114 6.60 5.51 7.37
C GLU A 114 7.49 5.74 6.13
N ALA A 115 7.37 6.91 5.51
CA ALA A 115 8.19 7.27 4.35
C ALA A 115 9.70 7.27 4.70
N LEU A 116 10.06 7.72 5.92
CA LEU A 116 11.45 7.72 6.39
C LEU A 116 11.98 6.29 6.63
N ASP A 117 11.14 5.36 7.06
CA ASP A 117 11.53 3.94 7.24
C ASP A 117 11.92 3.26 5.92
N LEU A 118 11.43 3.77 4.79
CA LEU A 118 11.78 3.27 3.45
C LEU A 118 13.09 3.87 2.90
N LEU A 119 13.67 4.89 3.56
CA LEU A 119 14.93 5.52 3.16
C LEU A 119 16.14 4.69 3.64
N THR A 120 16.43 3.62 2.92
CA THR A 120 17.56 2.73 3.21
C THR A 120 18.82 3.13 2.42
N PRO A 121 20.03 2.70 2.82
CA PRO A 121 21.24 2.89 2.01
C PRO A 121 21.10 2.32 0.59
N LYS A 122 20.42 1.17 0.44
CA LYS A 122 20.13 0.55 -0.85
C LYS A 122 19.23 1.45 -1.72
N PHE A 123 18.19 2.07 -1.12
CA PHE A 123 17.36 3.05 -1.81
C PHE A 123 18.20 4.23 -2.35
N LEU A 124 19.11 4.76 -1.54
CA LEU A 124 19.97 5.86 -1.96
C LEU A 124 20.89 5.48 -3.14
N VAL A 125 21.40 4.24 -3.14
CA VAL A 125 22.19 3.71 -4.28
C VAL A 125 21.34 3.61 -5.53
N TYR A 126 20.11 3.07 -5.45
CA TYR A 126 19.18 3.03 -6.59
C TYR A 126 18.88 4.43 -7.13
N LEU A 127 18.54 5.36 -6.26
CA LEU A 127 18.24 6.73 -6.62
C LEU A 127 19.45 7.42 -7.28
N LEU A 128 20.65 7.22 -6.74
CA LEU A 128 21.88 7.80 -7.29
C LEU A 128 22.20 7.20 -8.66
N VAL A 129 22.25 5.87 -8.77
CA VAL A 129 22.75 5.17 -9.98
C VAL A 129 21.72 5.19 -11.11
N LEU A 130 20.44 4.97 -10.80
CA LEU A 130 19.37 4.89 -11.82
C LEU A 130 18.66 6.22 -12.06
N GLY A 131 18.69 7.14 -11.09
CA GLY A 131 18.01 8.44 -11.17
C GLY A 131 18.97 9.62 -11.39
N VAL A 132 19.75 9.95 -10.37
CA VAL A 132 20.53 11.20 -10.30
C VAL A 132 21.65 11.25 -11.37
N LEU A 133 22.48 10.23 -11.44
CA LEU A 133 23.62 10.20 -12.39
C LEU A 133 23.17 10.24 -13.84
N PRO A 134 22.19 9.42 -14.31
CA PRO A 134 21.72 9.51 -15.69
C PRO A 134 20.98 10.82 -15.97
N THR A 135 20.25 11.37 -15.01
CA THR A 135 19.61 12.69 -15.13
C THR A 135 20.66 13.80 -15.30
N TRP A 136 21.69 13.80 -14.45
CA TRP A 136 22.79 14.76 -14.55
C TRP A 136 23.48 14.66 -15.90
N TRP A 137 23.79 13.46 -16.39
CA TRP A 137 24.37 13.23 -17.71
C TRP A 137 23.45 13.75 -18.81
N LEU A 138 22.14 13.42 -18.77
CA LEU A 138 21.14 13.86 -19.74
C LEU A 138 21.07 15.41 -19.84
N LEU A 139 21.04 16.08 -18.71
CA LEU A 139 20.93 17.55 -18.66
C LEU A 139 22.16 18.24 -19.27
N ARG A 140 23.32 17.61 -19.20
CA ARG A 140 24.57 18.12 -19.81
C ARG A 140 24.62 18.00 -21.33
N GLN A 141 23.87 17.08 -21.94
CA GLN A 141 23.90 16.87 -23.40
C GLN A 141 23.30 18.07 -24.15
N LYS A 142 23.79 18.32 -25.37
CA LYS A 142 23.19 19.32 -26.26
C LYS A 142 22.22 18.64 -27.21
N ILE A 143 21.05 19.28 -27.47
CA ILE A 143 20.09 18.78 -28.46
C ILE A 143 20.22 19.60 -29.73
N GLU A 144 20.39 18.90 -30.85
CA GLU A 144 20.49 19.48 -32.18
C GLU A 144 19.27 20.35 -32.53
N ARG A 145 19.52 21.49 -33.16
CA ARG A 145 18.46 22.35 -33.70
C ARG A 145 18.01 21.80 -35.05
N THR A 146 16.90 21.11 -35.07
CA THR A 146 16.23 20.65 -36.28
C THR A 146 15.05 21.54 -36.60
N SER A 147 14.69 21.70 -37.88
CA SER A 147 13.45 22.37 -38.27
C SER A 147 12.23 21.61 -37.75
N LEU A 148 11.17 22.30 -37.42
CA LEU A 148 9.94 21.70 -36.88
C LEU A 148 9.41 20.55 -37.73
N LYS A 149 9.38 20.75 -39.07
CA LYS A 149 8.92 19.73 -40.02
C LYS A 149 9.82 18.48 -40.00
N ARG A 150 11.15 18.64 -40.02
CA ARG A 150 12.07 17.49 -39.94
C ARG A 150 12.00 16.79 -38.61
N GLY A 151 11.93 17.54 -37.49
CA GLY A 151 11.78 16.98 -36.13
C GLY A 151 10.51 16.17 -35.99
N PHE A 152 9.39 16.68 -36.52
CA PHE A 152 8.09 15.96 -36.55
C PHE A 152 8.19 14.63 -37.31
N TRP A 153 8.69 14.65 -38.56
CA TRP A 153 8.83 13.44 -39.39
C TRP A 153 9.77 12.41 -38.76
N LEU A 154 10.90 12.82 -38.20
CA LEU A 154 11.83 11.93 -37.52
C LEU A 154 11.17 11.26 -36.30
N LYS A 155 10.45 12.04 -35.52
CA LYS A 155 9.72 11.53 -34.36
C LYS A 155 8.70 10.44 -34.76
N PHE A 156 7.82 10.73 -35.73
CA PHE A 156 6.80 9.78 -36.16
C PHE A 156 7.39 8.56 -36.87
N LYS A 157 8.49 8.73 -37.62
CA LYS A 157 9.22 7.61 -38.19
C LYS A 157 9.68 6.62 -37.10
N TRP A 158 10.33 7.09 -36.05
CA TRP A 158 10.85 6.24 -34.98
C TRP A 158 9.73 5.64 -34.14
N MET A 159 8.66 6.38 -33.87
CA MET A 159 7.47 5.85 -33.20
C MET A 159 6.77 4.78 -34.05
N GLY A 160 6.67 4.97 -35.34
CA GLY A 160 6.15 3.97 -36.28
C GLY A 160 6.99 2.69 -36.31
N LEU A 161 8.33 2.84 -36.33
CA LEU A 161 9.23 1.69 -36.21
C LEU A 161 9.07 0.94 -34.86
N ALA A 162 8.86 1.65 -33.78
CA ALA A 162 8.59 1.03 -32.48
C ALA A 162 7.28 0.21 -32.50
N LEU A 163 6.19 0.76 -33.06
CA LEU A 163 4.93 0.03 -33.20
C LEU A 163 5.05 -1.16 -34.17
N LEU A 164 5.81 -1.02 -35.25
CA LEU A 164 6.10 -2.12 -36.16
C LEU A 164 6.85 -3.25 -35.44
N LEU A 165 7.83 -2.92 -34.59
CA LEU A 165 8.53 -3.91 -33.77
C LEU A 165 7.60 -4.66 -32.83
N VAL A 166 6.65 -3.96 -32.16
CA VAL A 166 5.63 -4.58 -31.32
C VAL A 166 4.76 -5.55 -32.15
N ALA A 167 4.31 -5.13 -33.33
CA ALA A 167 3.49 -5.95 -34.21
C ALA A 167 4.24 -7.20 -34.71
N LEU A 168 5.52 -7.05 -35.08
CA LEU A 168 6.37 -8.16 -35.52
C LEU A 168 6.59 -9.18 -34.38
N CYS A 169 6.96 -8.71 -33.19
CA CYS A 169 7.09 -9.57 -32.03
C CYS A 169 5.77 -10.29 -31.69
N GLY A 170 4.64 -9.57 -31.73
CA GLY A 170 3.31 -10.11 -31.50
C GLY A 170 2.91 -11.16 -32.54
N GLY A 171 3.25 -10.96 -33.81
CA GLY A 171 2.99 -11.92 -34.88
C GLY A 171 3.85 -13.18 -34.78
N VAL A 172 5.16 -13.01 -34.56
CA VAL A 172 6.11 -14.14 -34.43
C VAL A 172 5.80 -15.00 -33.20
N PHE A 173 5.50 -14.38 -32.07
CA PHE A 173 5.26 -15.05 -30.78
C PHE A 173 3.77 -15.09 -30.39
N ASN A 174 2.85 -15.11 -31.35
CA ASN A 174 1.40 -14.98 -31.12
C ASN A 174 0.85 -15.92 -30.04
N LYS A 175 1.26 -17.20 -30.04
CA LYS A 175 0.85 -18.20 -29.03
C LYS A 175 1.34 -17.85 -27.64
N SER A 176 2.63 -17.48 -27.52
CA SER A 176 3.24 -17.09 -26.23
C SER A 176 2.65 -15.78 -25.72
N VAL A 177 2.36 -14.81 -26.60
CA VAL A 177 1.69 -13.55 -26.24
C VAL A 177 0.28 -13.82 -25.74
N ALA A 178 -0.48 -14.74 -26.38
CA ALA A 178 -1.81 -15.10 -25.94
C ALA A 178 -1.83 -15.78 -24.56
N SER A 179 -0.87 -16.68 -24.30
CA SER A 179 -0.67 -17.30 -22.97
C SER A 179 -0.25 -16.23 -21.94
N PHE A 180 0.73 -15.39 -22.26
CA PHE A 180 1.18 -14.30 -21.40
C PHE A 180 0.03 -13.37 -21.00
N ALA A 181 -0.81 -12.97 -21.96
CA ALA A 181 -1.93 -12.06 -21.72
C ALA A 181 -3.03 -12.68 -20.85
N ARG A 182 -3.25 -14.00 -20.92
CA ARG A 182 -4.30 -14.72 -20.19
C ARG A 182 -3.83 -15.26 -18.85
N GLU A 183 -2.67 -15.90 -18.81
CA GLU A 183 -2.22 -16.72 -17.67
C GLU A 183 -1.22 -15.98 -16.77
N HIS A 184 -0.43 -15.05 -17.38
CA HIS A 184 0.65 -14.34 -16.69
C HIS A 184 0.44 -12.82 -16.61
N LYS A 185 -0.83 -12.42 -16.42
CA LYS A 185 -1.24 -10.99 -16.32
C LYS A 185 -0.45 -10.21 -15.28
N ALA A 186 0.01 -10.89 -14.22
CA ALA A 186 0.80 -10.30 -13.15
C ALA A 186 2.09 -9.64 -13.65
N VAL A 187 2.82 -10.30 -14.58
CA VAL A 187 4.13 -9.83 -15.04
C VAL A 187 4.05 -8.45 -15.70
N ARG A 188 2.94 -8.12 -16.35
CA ARG A 188 2.76 -6.82 -16.99
C ARG A 188 2.76 -5.63 -16.00
N PHE A 189 2.41 -5.88 -14.75
CA PHE A 189 2.38 -4.82 -13.74
C PHE A 189 3.78 -4.37 -13.29
N TYR A 190 4.81 -5.18 -13.59
CA TYR A 190 6.21 -4.85 -13.30
C TYR A 190 6.87 -4.01 -14.40
N THR A 191 6.11 -3.48 -15.39
CA THR A 191 6.67 -2.68 -16.48
C THR A 191 6.87 -1.21 -16.07
N ASN A 192 8.12 -0.82 -15.89
CA ASN A 192 8.55 0.54 -15.57
C ASN A 192 9.01 1.27 -16.85
N PRO A 193 8.52 2.48 -17.19
CA PRO A 193 7.59 3.35 -16.44
C PRO A 193 6.11 3.17 -16.78
N LEU A 194 5.72 2.23 -17.67
CA LEU A 194 4.37 2.16 -18.23
C LEU A 194 3.30 1.98 -17.16
N THR A 195 3.53 1.08 -16.18
CA THR A 195 2.54 0.79 -15.15
C THR A 195 2.25 2.00 -14.29
N TYR A 196 3.26 2.66 -13.73
CA TYR A 196 2.98 3.81 -12.87
C TYR A 196 2.45 5.03 -13.63
N LEU A 197 2.84 5.22 -14.92
CA LEU A 197 2.26 6.27 -15.75
C LEU A 197 0.77 6.03 -16.02
N TYR A 198 0.41 4.79 -16.34
CA TYR A 198 -0.99 4.39 -16.50
C TYR A 198 -1.78 4.56 -15.19
N SER A 199 -1.22 4.11 -14.08
CA SER A 199 -1.81 4.22 -12.75
C SER A 199 -1.98 5.67 -12.31
N ALA A 200 -0.99 6.54 -12.59
CA ALA A 200 -1.09 7.97 -12.33
C ALA A 200 -2.23 8.62 -13.16
N GLY A 201 -2.34 8.25 -14.43
CA GLY A 201 -3.44 8.71 -15.30
C GLY A 201 -4.81 8.29 -14.75
N GLN A 202 -4.94 7.05 -14.28
CA GLN A 202 -6.17 6.58 -13.63
C GLN A 202 -6.46 7.31 -12.31
N PHE A 203 -5.44 7.51 -11.48
CA PHE A 203 -5.58 8.19 -10.19
C PHE A 203 -6.08 9.63 -10.38
N VAL A 204 -5.44 10.38 -11.27
CA VAL A 204 -5.84 11.75 -11.62
C VAL A 204 -7.25 11.79 -12.24
N GLY A 205 -7.54 10.91 -13.20
CA GLY A 205 -8.85 10.83 -13.85
C GLY A 205 -9.99 10.54 -12.86
N ASN A 206 -9.76 9.67 -11.89
CA ASN A 206 -10.75 9.38 -10.85
C ASN A 206 -10.96 10.57 -9.91
N HIS A 207 -9.89 11.29 -9.54
CA HIS A 207 -10.00 12.47 -8.68
C HIS A 207 -10.90 13.54 -9.31
N PHE A 208 -10.68 13.86 -10.58
CA PHE A 208 -11.54 14.84 -11.28
C PHE A 208 -12.98 14.34 -11.50
N SER A 209 -13.18 13.03 -11.71
CA SER A 209 -14.51 12.45 -11.89
C SER A 209 -15.34 12.36 -10.59
N SER A 210 -14.70 12.37 -9.43
CA SER A 210 -15.39 12.29 -8.13
C SER A 210 -16.09 13.58 -7.74
N GLN A 211 -15.65 14.72 -8.24
CA GLN A 211 -16.19 16.05 -7.88
C GLN A 211 -17.58 16.36 -8.45
N THR A 212 -18.13 15.53 -9.31
CA THR A 212 -19.38 15.83 -10.05
C THR A 212 -20.60 15.03 -9.61
N GLN A 213 -20.53 14.19 -8.57
CA GLN A 213 -21.67 13.40 -8.09
C GLN A 213 -22.30 14.00 -6.83
N ASN A 214 -23.64 13.99 -6.76
CA ASN A 214 -24.37 14.35 -5.56
C ASN A 214 -24.08 13.32 -4.44
N PHE A 215 -23.80 13.83 -3.24
CA PHE A 215 -23.61 13.00 -2.04
C PHE A 215 -24.95 12.33 -1.68
N GLN A 216 -24.91 11.03 -1.39
CA GLN A 216 -26.10 10.21 -1.12
C GLN A 216 -26.17 9.87 0.37
N ALA A 217 -27.23 10.27 1.02
CA ALA A 217 -27.58 9.79 2.33
C ALA A 217 -28.20 8.39 2.23
N ILE A 218 -27.91 7.52 3.21
CA ILE A 218 -28.42 6.15 3.31
C ILE A 218 -29.12 5.91 4.64
N ALA A 219 -29.97 4.89 4.73
CA ALA A 219 -30.67 4.51 5.95
C ALA A 219 -31.30 5.71 6.67
N LEU A 220 -32.10 6.51 5.94
CA LEU A 220 -32.74 7.74 6.46
C LEU A 220 -33.76 7.47 7.58
N ASP A 221 -34.21 6.23 7.68
CA ASP A 221 -35.14 5.72 8.68
C ASP A 221 -34.44 5.16 9.94
N SER A 222 -33.09 5.22 9.99
CA SER A 222 -32.33 4.72 11.14
C SER A 222 -32.63 5.55 12.40
N LYS A 223 -32.93 4.85 13.49
CA LYS A 223 -33.16 5.39 14.83
C LYS A 223 -32.80 4.36 15.88
N ILE A 224 -32.44 4.83 17.07
CA ILE A 224 -32.36 3.97 18.26
C ILE A 224 -33.78 3.50 18.60
N SER A 225 -33.96 2.25 18.99
CA SER A 225 -35.26 1.69 19.34
C SER A 225 -35.82 2.39 20.57
N GLU A 226 -37.14 2.66 20.59
CA GLU A 226 -37.83 3.19 21.78
C GLU A 226 -37.86 2.19 22.97
N SER A 227 -37.64 0.91 22.71
CA SER A 227 -37.53 -0.14 23.72
C SER A 227 -36.11 -0.30 24.27
N ASP A 228 -35.16 0.42 23.69
CA ASP A 228 -33.78 0.42 24.15
C ASP A 228 -33.60 1.53 25.20
N HIS A 229 -33.37 1.10 26.45
CA HIS A 229 -33.29 2.02 27.60
C HIS A 229 -31.90 2.05 28.23
N ASP A 230 -31.05 1.11 27.84
CA ASP A 230 -29.69 1.04 28.33
C ASP A 230 -28.77 1.94 27.46
N LYS A 231 -27.63 2.29 28.02
CA LYS A 231 -26.61 3.06 27.30
C LYS A 231 -25.50 2.13 26.85
N GLU A 232 -25.08 2.30 25.61
CA GLU A 232 -24.01 1.50 25.03
C GLU A 232 -22.68 2.24 24.99
N LEU A 233 -21.62 1.55 25.34
CA LEU A 233 -20.24 1.97 25.15
C LEU A 233 -19.51 0.94 24.29
N MET A 234 -19.37 1.23 23.03
CA MET A 234 -18.64 0.39 22.09
C MET A 234 -17.29 0.98 21.75
N ILE A 235 -16.23 0.15 21.81
CA ILE A 235 -14.92 0.50 21.28
C ILE A 235 -14.62 -0.41 20.09
N MET A 236 -14.50 0.19 18.90
CA MET A 236 -14.07 -0.48 17.70
C MET A 236 -12.59 -0.20 17.45
N VAL A 237 -11.77 -1.24 17.44
CA VAL A 237 -10.33 -1.15 17.15
C VAL A 237 -10.10 -1.56 15.70
N VAL A 238 -9.72 -0.61 14.89
CA VAL A 238 -9.24 -0.85 13.53
C VAL A 238 -7.75 -1.13 13.62
N GLY A 239 -7.42 -2.43 13.58
CA GLY A 239 -6.04 -2.92 13.59
C GLY A 239 -5.37 -2.77 12.23
N GLU A 240 -4.05 -2.85 12.22
CA GLU A 240 -3.21 -2.68 11.03
C GLU A 240 -2.38 -3.94 10.79
N THR A 241 -2.48 -4.52 9.60
CA THR A 241 -1.68 -5.63 9.06
C THR A 241 -1.62 -6.92 9.89
N VAL A 242 -2.54 -7.19 10.84
CA VAL A 242 -2.51 -8.41 11.65
C VAL A 242 -3.12 -9.58 10.87
N ARG A 243 -2.32 -10.64 10.74
CA ARG A 243 -2.69 -11.90 10.05
C ARG A 243 -3.40 -12.85 10.99
N ALA A 244 -4.50 -13.43 10.55
CA ALA A 244 -5.24 -14.42 11.32
C ALA A 244 -4.43 -15.72 11.57
N ASP A 245 -3.48 -16.08 10.69
CA ASP A 245 -2.62 -17.27 10.85
C ASP A 245 -1.41 -17.05 11.78
N HIS A 246 -1.19 -15.82 12.28
CA HIS A 246 -0.26 -15.49 13.37
C HIS A 246 -0.97 -15.20 14.70
N TRP A 247 -2.27 -15.41 14.75
CA TRP A 247 -3.11 -15.22 15.93
C TRP A 247 -3.25 -16.54 16.69
N SER A 248 -2.73 -16.62 17.94
CA SER A 248 -2.70 -17.90 18.68
C SER A 248 -4.08 -18.46 19.00
N LEU A 249 -5.10 -17.60 19.12
CA LEU A 249 -6.49 -18.01 19.30
C LEU A 249 -7.09 -18.73 18.08
N ASN A 250 -6.46 -18.59 16.91
CA ASN A 250 -6.79 -19.34 15.69
C ASN A 250 -5.91 -20.56 15.45
N GLY A 251 -5.12 -20.97 16.47
CA GLY A 251 -4.28 -22.16 16.40
C GLY A 251 -2.85 -21.91 15.91
N TYR A 252 -2.37 -20.67 15.91
CA TYR A 252 -0.95 -20.39 15.67
C TYR A 252 -0.06 -21.01 16.75
N GLY A 253 1.10 -21.55 16.35
CA GLY A 253 1.97 -22.31 17.25
C GLY A 253 2.69 -21.51 18.33
N LYS A 254 2.83 -20.20 18.18
CA LYS A 254 3.39 -19.30 19.20
C LYS A 254 2.24 -18.62 19.95
N ASN A 255 2.39 -18.43 21.25
CA ASN A 255 1.39 -17.75 22.07
C ASN A 255 1.48 -16.23 21.90
N THR A 256 0.82 -15.72 20.86
CA THR A 256 0.80 -14.29 20.52
C THR A 256 -0.34 -13.52 21.19
N ASN A 257 -1.32 -14.21 21.78
CA ASN A 257 -2.49 -13.62 22.45
C ASN A 257 -2.70 -14.15 23.86
N PRO A 258 -1.68 -14.06 24.77
CA PRO A 258 -1.78 -14.61 26.11
C PRO A 258 -2.83 -13.93 27.00
N LEU A 259 -3.13 -12.65 26.77
CA LEU A 259 -4.10 -11.90 27.57
C LEU A 259 -5.52 -12.12 27.08
N MET A 260 -5.75 -12.04 25.76
CA MET A 260 -7.08 -12.30 25.19
C MET A 260 -7.54 -13.74 25.42
N SER A 261 -6.61 -14.71 25.50
CA SER A 261 -6.94 -16.11 25.81
C SER A 261 -7.52 -16.33 27.21
N GLN A 262 -7.37 -15.35 28.10
CA GLN A 262 -7.89 -15.38 29.46
C GLN A 262 -9.27 -14.70 29.59
N GLU A 263 -9.72 -14.01 28.57
CA GLU A 263 -11.02 -13.32 28.56
C GLU A 263 -12.15 -14.31 28.19
N ALA A 264 -13.02 -14.60 29.14
CA ALA A 264 -14.05 -15.62 28.98
C ALA A 264 -15.09 -15.30 27.90
N ASN A 265 -15.37 -14.03 27.68
CA ASN A 265 -16.37 -13.55 26.72
C ASN A 265 -15.75 -13.07 25.40
N PHE A 266 -14.52 -13.49 25.11
CA PHE A 266 -13.80 -13.13 23.87
C PHE A 266 -14.00 -14.21 22.80
N VAL A 267 -14.45 -13.80 21.61
CA VAL A 267 -14.67 -14.68 20.46
C VAL A 267 -13.74 -14.30 19.33
N SER A 268 -12.90 -15.23 18.90
CA SER A 268 -12.04 -15.07 17.72
C SER A 268 -12.70 -15.67 16.47
N LEU A 269 -12.80 -14.89 15.40
CA LEU A 269 -13.44 -15.28 14.14
C LEU A 269 -12.38 -15.65 13.09
N SER A 270 -12.08 -16.93 12.96
CA SER A 270 -10.99 -17.44 12.13
C SER A 270 -11.22 -17.39 10.62
N ASN A 271 -12.45 -17.11 10.16
CA ASN A 271 -12.81 -17.09 8.74
C ASN A 271 -13.38 -15.74 8.31
N PHE A 272 -12.62 -14.70 8.49
CA PHE A 272 -12.97 -13.35 8.05
C PHE A 272 -11.95 -12.85 7.03
N ASN A 273 -12.42 -12.14 6.00
CA ASN A 273 -11.57 -11.69 4.91
C ASN A 273 -11.60 -10.17 4.79
N SER A 274 -10.43 -9.59 4.60
CA SER A 274 -10.26 -8.19 4.30
C SER A 274 -10.92 -7.78 2.98
N CYS A 275 -11.42 -6.56 2.93
CA CYS A 275 -11.97 -5.97 1.72
C CYS A 275 -10.90 -5.62 0.68
N GLY A 276 -9.68 -5.33 1.13
CA GLY A 276 -8.55 -4.96 0.29
C GLY A 276 -7.23 -5.48 0.85
N THR A 277 -6.15 -5.14 0.19
CA THR A 277 -4.78 -5.48 0.57
C THR A 277 -4.01 -4.27 1.06
N SER A 278 -4.70 -3.18 1.35
CA SER A 278 -4.13 -1.93 1.86
C SER A 278 -5.17 -1.13 2.63
N THR A 279 -4.71 -0.36 3.59
CA THR A 279 -5.49 0.54 4.46
C THR A 279 -6.39 1.48 3.67
N ALA A 280 -5.88 2.05 2.55
CA ALA A 280 -6.63 2.98 1.71
C ALA A 280 -7.90 2.39 1.07
N VAL A 281 -7.99 1.07 0.94
CA VAL A 281 -9.16 0.36 0.43
C VAL A 281 -9.94 -0.30 1.56
N SER A 282 -9.26 -0.97 2.48
CA SER A 282 -9.90 -1.79 3.51
C SER A 282 -10.65 -0.97 4.54
N VAL A 283 -10.03 0.10 5.06
CA VAL A 283 -10.65 0.93 6.10
C VAL A 283 -11.94 1.58 5.60
N PRO A 284 -11.98 2.29 4.46
CA PRO A 284 -13.25 2.80 3.93
C PRO A 284 -14.28 1.71 3.66
N CYS A 285 -13.85 0.56 3.15
CA CYS A 285 -14.75 -0.55 2.84
C CYS A 285 -15.42 -1.16 4.08
N MET A 286 -14.73 -1.20 5.23
CA MET A 286 -15.27 -1.67 6.51
C MET A 286 -16.52 -0.90 6.95
N PHE A 287 -16.56 0.39 6.66
CA PHE A 287 -17.62 1.28 7.13
C PHE A 287 -18.72 1.52 6.09
N THR A 288 -18.73 0.80 4.97
CA THR A 288 -19.78 0.90 3.96
C THR A 288 -20.66 -0.34 3.89
N ASN A 289 -21.88 -0.19 3.37
CA ASN A 289 -22.77 -1.29 3.04
C ASN A 289 -22.46 -1.91 1.65
N LEU A 290 -21.44 -1.43 0.94
CA LEU A 290 -21.16 -1.86 -0.43
C LEU A 290 -20.55 -3.27 -0.49
N GLY A 291 -19.82 -3.67 0.56
CA GLY A 291 -19.02 -4.87 0.53
C GLY A 291 -17.97 -4.82 -0.58
N ARG A 292 -17.07 -5.78 -0.58
CA ARG A 292 -15.92 -5.79 -1.48
C ARG A 292 -16.24 -5.72 -2.97
N VAL A 293 -17.26 -6.46 -3.40
CA VAL A 293 -17.60 -6.61 -4.84
C VAL A 293 -18.07 -5.30 -5.46
N ASN A 294 -18.81 -4.50 -4.69
CA ASN A 294 -19.41 -3.25 -5.14
C ASN A 294 -18.64 -2.02 -4.72
N TYR A 295 -17.61 -2.19 -3.86
CA TYR A 295 -16.79 -1.08 -3.38
C TYR A 295 -16.02 -0.40 -4.52
N SER A 296 -16.02 0.92 -4.49
CA SER A 296 -15.07 1.77 -5.20
C SER A 296 -14.94 3.09 -4.46
N ASP A 297 -13.76 3.72 -4.54
CA ASP A 297 -13.49 5.03 -3.92
C ASP A 297 -14.53 6.07 -4.32
N LYS A 298 -14.97 6.03 -5.58
CA LYS A 298 -16.00 6.93 -6.11
C LYS A 298 -17.34 6.77 -5.39
N LYS A 299 -17.78 5.53 -5.14
CA LYS A 299 -19.03 5.26 -4.41
C LYS A 299 -18.89 5.66 -2.95
N PHE A 300 -17.78 5.28 -2.31
CA PHE A 300 -17.50 5.64 -0.92
C PHE A 300 -17.52 7.15 -0.70
N ASN A 301 -16.79 7.90 -1.52
CA ASN A 301 -16.66 9.37 -1.37
C ASN A 301 -17.98 10.13 -1.61
N ASN A 302 -18.96 9.51 -2.28
CA ASN A 302 -20.24 10.12 -2.61
C ASN A 302 -21.44 9.51 -1.85
N THR A 303 -21.19 8.70 -0.82
CA THR A 303 -22.24 8.05 -0.03
C THR A 303 -21.90 8.15 1.45
N GLU A 304 -22.89 8.29 2.30
CA GLU A 304 -22.71 8.16 3.76
C GLU A 304 -22.12 6.80 4.12
N ASN A 305 -21.36 6.78 5.19
CA ASN A 305 -20.82 5.56 5.79
C ASN A 305 -21.54 5.23 7.13
N ALA A 306 -21.19 4.13 7.76
CA ALA A 306 -21.81 3.69 9.01
C ALA A 306 -21.73 4.72 10.15
N LEU A 307 -20.62 5.48 10.23
CA LEU A 307 -20.45 6.52 11.27
C LEU A 307 -21.42 7.70 11.05
N ASP A 308 -21.71 8.05 9.81
CA ASP A 308 -22.69 9.11 9.50
C ASP A 308 -24.09 8.72 9.94
N VAL A 309 -24.46 7.46 9.66
CA VAL A 309 -25.78 6.90 10.03
C VAL A 309 -25.93 6.85 11.55
N LEU A 310 -24.94 6.30 12.26
CA LEU A 310 -24.95 6.22 13.73
C LEU A 310 -24.99 7.60 14.38
N LYS A 311 -24.20 8.54 13.88
CA LYS A 311 -24.23 9.95 14.37
C LYS A 311 -25.61 10.57 14.20
N ARG A 312 -26.26 10.35 13.05
CA ARG A 312 -27.61 10.87 12.79
C ARG A 312 -28.65 10.22 13.68
N SER A 313 -28.44 8.97 14.10
CA SER A 313 -29.31 8.25 15.05
C SER A 313 -29.11 8.66 16.51
N GLY A 314 -28.14 9.54 16.80
CA GLY A 314 -27.91 10.09 18.16
C GLY A 314 -26.68 9.54 18.87
N VAL A 315 -25.93 8.61 18.28
CA VAL A 315 -24.71 8.03 18.87
C VAL A 315 -23.59 9.07 18.88
N GLN A 316 -22.91 9.22 20.01
CA GLN A 316 -21.73 10.05 20.15
C GLN A 316 -20.50 9.32 19.61
N ILE A 317 -19.85 9.87 18.58
CA ILE A 317 -18.76 9.19 17.88
C ILE A 317 -17.46 9.96 18.06
N LEU A 318 -16.38 9.23 18.38
CA LEU A 318 -15.02 9.70 18.42
C LEU A 318 -14.10 8.76 17.63
N TRP A 319 -13.33 9.31 16.69
CA TRP A 319 -12.24 8.62 16.03
C TRP A 319 -10.90 9.10 16.58
N ARG A 320 -10.06 8.20 17.11
CA ARG A 320 -8.66 8.44 17.44
C ARG A 320 -7.75 7.70 16.48
N ASP A 321 -6.78 8.41 15.93
CA ASP A 321 -5.93 7.92 14.85
C ASP A 321 -4.46 7.95 15.23
N ASN A 322 -3.84 6.77 15.32
CA ASN A 322 -2.38 6.60 15.42
C ASN A 322 -1.76 6.02 14.13
N ASN A 323 -2.56 5.91 13.07
CA ASN A 323 -2.18 5.40 11.74
C ASN A 323 -2.07 6.55 10.71
N SER A 324 -2.31 6.27 9.46
CA SER A 324 -2.13 7.20 8.33
C SER A 324 -3.39 7.99 7.94
N SER A 325 -4.33 8.22 8.84
CA SER A 325 -5.64 8.88 8.73
C SER A 325 -6.82 7.90 8.62
N SER A 326 -8.05 8.41 8.84
CA SER A 326 -9.30 7.63 8.69
C SER A 326 -9.65 7.26 7.24
N LYS A 327 -8.85 7.65 6.27
CA LYS A 327 -9.12 7.46 4.82
C LYS A 327 -10.50 7.99 4.38
N GLY A 328 -10.97 9.06 5.02
CA GLY A 328 -12.26 9.70 4.74
C GLY A 328 -13.43 9.19 5.56
N VAL A 329 -13.27 8.13 6.34
CA VAL A 329 -14.36 7.54 7.17
C VAL A 329 -14.82 8.53 8.24
N ALA A 330 -13.89 9.21 8.90
CA ALA A 330 -14.18 10.12 10.00
C ALA A 330 -14.34 11.61 9.59
N ASP A 331 -14.47 11.91 8.28
CA ASP A 331 -14.54 13.30 7.80
C ASP A 331 -15.72 14.10 8.40
N ARG A 332 -16.75 13.44 8.89
CA ARG A 332 -17.99 14.06 9.39
C ARG A 332 -18.28 13.75 10.87
N VAL A 333 -17.31 13.14 11.58
CA VAL A 333 -17.38 12.87 13.02
C VAL A 333 -16.22 13.52 13.76
N ALA A 334 -16.19 13.45 15.10
CA ALA A 334 -15.06 13.96 15.88
C ALA A 334 -13.80 13.11 15.60
N TYR A 335 -12.70 13.80 15.29
CA TYR A 335 -11.42 13.17 14.93
C TYR A 335 -10.28 13.74 15.78
N GLU A 336 -9.45 12.85 16.32
CA GLU A 336 -8.27 13.19 17.10
C GLU A 336 -7.03 12.51 16.56
N ASP A 337 -5.98 13.31 16.24
CA ASP A 337 -4.69 12.83 15.73
C ASP A 337 -3.73 12.49 16.87
N TYR A 338 -3.38 11.21 17.03
CA TYR A 338 -2.46 10.67 18.04
C TYR A 338 -1.09 10.28 17.50
N ARG A 339 -0.77 10.62 16.25
CA ARG A 339 0.50 10.32 15.58
C ARG A 339 1.68 11.17 16.04
N SER A 340 1.49 12.03 17.01
CA SER A 340 2.55 12.91 17.51
C SER A 340 2.43 13.15 19.00
N ASN A 341 3.52 13.56 19.62
CA ASN A 341 3.60 13.90 21.04
C ASN A 341 2.74 15.12 21.46
N LYS A 342 2.12 15.80 20.50
CA LYS A 342 1.17 16.87 20.81
C LYS A 342 -0.06 16.38 21.57
N ARG A 343 -0.46 15.13 21.32
CA ARG A 343 -1.66 14.52 21.91
C ARG A 343 -1.39 13.15 22.50
N ASN A 344 -0.49 12.37 21.90
CA ASN A 344 -0.11 11.05 22.38
C ASN A 344 1.09 11.18 23.34
N PRO A 345 0.91 10.90 24.64
CA PRO A 345 2.01 11.02 25.61
C PRO A 345 3.01 9.86 25.55
N MET A 346 2.69 8.80 24.78
CA MET A 346 3.49 7.57 24.68
C MET A 346 4.29 7.54 23.36
N CYS A 347 5.01 8.64 23.06
CA CYS A 347 5.83 8.73 21.86
C CYS A 347 7.31 8.68 22.23
N GLU A 348 7.98 7.56 21.89
CA GLU A 348 9.42 7.34 22.00
C GLU A 348 9.99 6.96 20.64
N GLY A 349 10.32 7.96 19.81
CA GLY A 349 10.66 7.75 18.42
C GLY A 349 9.43 7.49 17.54
N GLU A 350 8.56 6.53 17.93
CA GLU A 350 7.21 6.32 17.40
C GLU A 350 6.17 6.48 18.51
N CYS A 351 4.94 6.88 18.13
CA CYS A 351 3.84 6.97 19.05
C CYS A 351 3.18 5.62 19.23
N ARG A 352 2.95 5.21 20.49
CA ARG A 352 2.38 3.92 20.84
C ARG A 352 0.86 3.93 20.77
N ASP A 353 0.25 2.80 20.40
CA ASP A 353 -1.19 2.66 20.29
C ASP A 353 -1.91 2.82 21.64
N GLU A 354 -1.31 2.36 22.74
CA GLU A 354 -1.82 2.55 24.09
C GLU A 354 -1.98 4.03 24.49
N GLY A 355 -1.23 4.93 23.87
CA GLY A 355 -1.38 6.36 24.11
C GLY A 355 -2.74 6.91 23.67
N MET A 356 -3.45 6.23 22.77
CA MET A 356 -4.81 6.61 22.39
C MET A 356 -5.83 6.39 23.52
N LEU A 357 -5.49 5.62 24.57
CA LEU A 357 -6.39 5.37 25.71
C LEU A 357 -6.39 6.51 26.72
N VAL A 358 -5.35 7.35 26.70
CA VAL A 358 -5.21 8.45 27.65
C VAL A 358 -6.34 9.47 27.46
N GLY A 359 -7.05 9.81 28.56
CA GLY A 359 -8.18 10.73 28.55
C GLY A 359 -9.49 10.16 28.00
N LEU A 360 -9.57 8.85 27.67
CA LEU A 360 -10.84 8.25 27.22
C LEU A 360 -11.89 8.17 28.34
N GLN A 361 -11.47 7.90 29.59
CA GLN A 361 -12.42 7.88 30.71
C GLN A 361 -13.08 9.25 30.91
N GLU A 362 -12.32 10.33 30.77
CA GLU A 362 -12.85 11.70 30.86
C GLU A 362 -13.83 11.98 29.71
N TYR A 363 -13.51 11.53 28.50
CA TYR A 363 -14.42 11.65 27.34
C TYR A 363 -15.73 10.87 27.57
N ILE A 364 -15.67 9.65 28.08
CA ILE A 364 -16.84 8.82 28.42
C ILE A 364 -17.69 9.52 29.48
N ASN A 365 -17.06 10.04 30.54
CA ASN A 365 -17.77 10.76 31.61
C ASN A 365 -18.45 12.04 31.13
N GLN A 366 -17.86 12.76 30.17
CA GLN A 366 -18.43 13.97 29.59
C GLN A 366 -19.63 13.71 28.68
N ASN A 367 -19.82 12.46 28.23
CA ASN A 367 -20.90 12.05 27.34
C ASN A 367 -21.79 10.95 27.98
N ALA A 368 -21.90 10.95 29.31
CA ALA A 368 -22.55 9.87 30.08
C ALA A 368 -24.05 9.71 29.80
N ASP A 369 -24.68 10.65 29.13
CA ASP A 369 -26.11 10.64 28.77
C ASP A 369 -26.37 10.05 27.36
N LYS A 370 -25.33 9.56 26.66
CA LYS A 370 -25.41 9.11 25.25
C LYS A 370 -24.86 7.71 25.09
N ASP A 371 -25.30 7.05 24.01
CA ASP A 371 -24.59 5.92 23.44
C ASP A 371 -23.28 6.41 22.80
N ILE A 372 -22.20 5.68 23.03
CA ILE A 372 -20.86 6.12 22.64
C ILE A 372 -20.20 5.06 21.76
N LEU A 373 -19.74 5.46 20.59
CA LEU A 373 -18.83 4.68 19.75
C LEU A 373 -17.47 5.37 19.69
N ILE A 374 -16.44 4.70 20.15
CA ILE A 374 -15.05 5.13 20.00
C ILE A 374 -14.36 4.24 18.99
N VAL A 375 -13.78 4.81 17.96
CA VAL A 375 -12.96 4.09 16.98
C VAL A 375 -11.50 4.41 17.25
N LEU A 376 -10.68 3.36 17.45
CA LEU A 376 -9.25 3.46 17.65
C LEU A 376 -8.54 2.85 16.43
N HIS A 377 -7.89 3.70 15.63
CA HIS A 377 -7.15 3.26 14.45
C HIS A 377 -5.67 3.16 14.79
N THR A 378 -5.18 1.92 14.92
CA THR A 378 -3.85 1.61 15.44
C THR A 378 -2.77 1.64 14.36
N MET A 379 -1.52 1.89 14.75
CA MET A 379 -0.33 1.63 13.94
C MET A 379 -0.07 0.12 13.81
N GLY A 380 -0.45 -0.65 14.82
CA GLY A 380 -0.44 -2.11 14.82
C GLY A 380 0.88 -2.73 14.36
N ASN A 381 0.79 -3.60 13.35
CA ASN A 381 1.92 -4.39 12.85
C ASN A 381 2.52 -3.84 11.54
N HIS A 382 2.35 -2.56 11.22
CA HIS A 382 2.76 -1.97 9.95
C HIS A 382 4.27 -2.15 9.67
N GLY A 383 4.61 -2.81 8.53
CA GLY A 383 5.98 -3.04 8.08
C GLY A 383 6.63 -1.81 7.39
N PRO A 384 7.91 -1.92 7.01
CA PRO A 384 8.85 -3.04 7.24
C PRO A 384 9.50 -3.08 8.63
N ALA A 385 9.41 -2.01 9.41
CA ALA A 385 10.14 -1.84 10.65
C ALA A 385 9.35 -2.42 11.85
N TYR A 386 9.00 -3.72 11.81
CA TYR A 386 8.19 -4.38 12.87
C TYR A 386 8.76 -4.19 14.28
N PHE A 387 10.11 -4.19 14.43
CA PHE A 387 10.78 -3.99 15.71
C PHE A 387 10.50 -2.64 16.37
N LYS A 388 10.02 -1.66 15.62
CA LYS A 388 9.61 -0.36 16.14
C LYS A 388 8.16 -0.35 16.65
N ARG A 389 7.34 -1.35 16.32
CA ARG A 389 5.89 -1.37 16.61
C ARG A 389 5.58 -1.74 18.05
N TYR A 390 6.56 -2.21 18.82
CA TYR A 390 6.37 -2.61 20.21
C TYR A 390 7.48 -2.07 21.13
N PRO A 391 7.19 -1.78 22.41
CA PRO A 391 8.20 -1.51 23.43
C PRO A 391 9.07 -2.74 23.69
N LYS A 392 10.34 -2.55 24.06
CA LYS A 392 11.33 -3.63 24.26
C LYS A 392 10.86 -4.76 25.21
N GLN A 393 10.03 -4.45 26.18
CA GLN A 393 9.46 -5.43 27.10
C GLN A 393 8.61 -6.50 26.42
N PHE A 394 8.09 -6.23 25.22
CA PHE A 394 7.30 -7.15 24.41
C PHE A 394 8.13 -7.97 23.42
N GLU A 395 9.46 -7.80 23.38
CA GLU A 395 10.37 -8.63 22.58
C GLU A 395 10.57 -10.00 23.25
N LYS A 396 9.60 -10.88 23.11
CA LYS A 396 9.61 -12.23 23.70
C LYS A 396 10.08 -13.29 22.71
N PHE A 397 9.74 -13.15 21.45
CA PHE A 397 10.21 -14.04 20.38
C PHE A 397 11.52 -13.52 19.82
N THR A 398 12.59 -14.32 19.99
CA THR A 398 13.96 -13.97 19.59
C THR A 398 14.64 -15.11 18.82
N PRO A 399 15.59 -14.79 17.92
CA PRO A 399 16.05 -13.44 17.54
C PRO A 399 14.98 -12.66 16.77
N ALA A 400 14.84 -11.34 16.99
CA ALA A 400 13.92 -10.48 16.26
C ALA A 400 14.70 -9.60 15.26
N CYS A 401 14.19 -9.47 14.03
CA CYS A 401 14.77 -8.60 13.03
C CYS A 401 14.76 -7.13 13.50
N GLN A 402 15.92 -6.49 13.49
CA GLN A 402 16.14 -5.10 13.90
C GLN A 402 16.47 -4.18 12.70
N ASP A 403 16.10 -4.61 11.49
CA ASP A 403 16.39 -3.92 10.23
C ASP A 403 15.11 -3.73 9.43
N ASN A 404 14.94 -2.57 8.80
CA ASN A 404 13.85 -2.29 7.86
C ASN A 404 14.16 -2.79 6.44
N GLN A 405 15.38 -3.22 6.14
CA GLN A 405 15.73 -3.99 4.95
C GLN A 405 15.54 -5.47 5.27
N LEU A 406 14.30 -5.98 5.10
CA LEU A 406 13.90 -7.33 5.51
C LEU A 406 14.75 -8.44 4.86
N GLU A 407 15.33 -8.18 3.69
CA GLU A 407 16.25 -9.11 3.02
C GLU A 407 17.56 -9.36 3.80
N ASN A 408 17.92 -8.51 4.75
CA ASN A 408 19.08 -8.71 5.63
C ASN A 408 18.78 -9.64 6.82
N CYS A 409 17.51 -9.96 7.02
CA CYS A 409 17.04 -10.77 8.13
C CYS A 409 16.66 -12.19 7.70
N SER A 410 16.75 -13.15 8.62
CA SER A 410 16.19 -14.47 8.39
C SER A 410 14.66 -14.44 8.45
N ALA A 411 14.00 -15.37 7.75
CA ALA A 411 12.53 -15.49 7.80
C ALA A 411 12.00 -15.66 9.24
N GLU A 412 12.74 -16.41 10.06
CA GLU A 412 12.40 -16.60 11.49
C GLU A 412 12.47 -15.28 12.25
N SER A 413 13.54 -14.48 12.08
CA SER A 413 13.70 -13.22 12.80
C SER A 413 12.67 -12.16 12.36
N ILE A 414 12.26 -12.16 11.11
CA ILE A 414 11.16 -11.32 10.60
C ILE A 414 9.84 -11.74 11.28
N SER A 415 9.53 -13.04 11.27
CA SER A 415 8.34 -13.59 11.93
C SER A 415 8.34 -13.28 13.43
N ASN A 416 9.48 -13.39 14.11
CA ASN A 416 9.61 -13.09 15.53
C ASN A 416 9.33 -11.61 15.84
N ALA A 417 9.88 -10.69 15.03
CA ALA A 417 9.61 -9.25 15.18
C ALA A 417 8.13 -8.93 14.98
N TYR A 418 7.51 -9.54 13.97
CA TYR A 418 6.09 -9.40 13.68
C TYR A 418 5.20 -9.98 14.80
N ASP A 419 5.54 -11.16 15.33
CA ASP A 419 4.82 -11.81 16.43
C ASP A 419 4.92 -11.00 17.75
N ASN A 420 6.06 -10.34 17.99
CA ASN A 420 6.22 -9.42 19.13
C ASN A 420 5.30 -8.19 19.01
N ALA A 421 5.06 -7.70 17.80
CA ALA A 421 4.10 -6.62 17.59
C ALA A 421 2.66 -7.09 17.83
N ILE A 422 2.31 -8.35 17.52
CA ILE A 422 1.02 -8.94 17.89
C ILE A 422 0.86 -9.08 19.41
N LEU A 423 1.92 -9.46 20.11
CA LEU A 423 1.91 -9.47 21.60
C LEU A 423 1.60 -8.09 22.18
N TYR A 424 2.14 -7.05 21.57
CA TYR A 424 1.84 -5.69 22.01
C TYR A 424 0.39 -5.29 21.66
N THR A 425 -0.12 -5.70 20.51
CA THR A 425 -1.55 -5.52 20.16
C THR A 425 -2.44 -6.23 21.18
N ASP A 426 -2.14 -7.46 21.57
CA ASP A 426 -2.85 -8.22 22.61
C ASP A 426 -2.89 -7.46 23.94
N TYR A 427 -1.78 -6.85 24.34
CA TYR A 427 -1.71 -5.99 25.52
C TYR A 427 -2.60 -4.75 25.38
N VAL A 428 -2.56 -4.03 24.26
CA VAL A 428 -3.40 -2.85 24.05
C VAL A 428 -4.88 -3.21 24.11
N LEU A 429 -5.29 -4.33 23.51
CA LEU A 429 -6.67 -4.83 23.59
C LEU A 429 -7.08 -5.15 25.02
N SER A 430 -6.17 -5.73 25.83
CA SER A 430 -6.46 -6.00 27.24
C SER A 430 -6.71 -4.71 28.04
N GLN A 431 -5.97 -3.63 27.76
CA GLN A 431 -6.19 -2.33 28.40
C GLN A 431 -7.55 -1.72 28.00
N ILE A 432 -7.98 -1.91 26.75
CA ILE A 432 -9.32 -1.49 26.29
C ILE A 432 -10.41 -2.26 27.03
N ILE A 433 -10.25 -3.58 27.18
CA ILE A 433 -11.21 -4.40 27.94
C ILE A 433 -11.28 -3.95 29.41
N GLN A 434 -10.15 -3.62 30.04
CA GLN A 434 -10.16 -3.09 31.40
C GLN A 434 -10.92 -1.76 31.49
N LEU A 435 -10.74 -0.85 30.51
CA LEU A 435 -11.51 0.39 30.43
C LEU A 435 -13.01 0.12 30.30
N LEU A 436 -13.41 -0.82 29.45
CA LEU A 436 -14.81 -1.20 29.28
C LEU A 436 -15.39 -1.81 30.56
N LYS A 437 -14.71 -2.75 31.22
CA LYS A 437 -15.09 -3.33 32.48
C LYS A 437 -15.31 -2.29 33.59
N ALA A 438 -14.48 -1.25 33.63
CA ALA A 438 -14.63 -0.14 34.58
C ALA A 438 -15.91 0.68 34.37
N ASN A 439 -16.55 0.57 33.19
CA ASN A 439 -17.77 1.30 32.84
C ASN A 439 -19.05 0.44 32.81
N GLU A 440 -18.95 -0.87 33.05
CA GLU A 440 -20.08 -1.82 32.98
C GLU A 440 -21.25 -1.50 33.94
N ALA A 441 -21.00 -0.74 35.00
CA ALA A 441 -22.07 -0.31 35.93
C ALA A 441 -23.00 0.76 35.29
N LYS A 442 -22.59 1.39 34.17
CA LYS A 442 -23.34 2.49 33.54
C LYS A 442 -23.70 2.21 32.09
N TYR A 443 -23.01 1.27 31.46
CA TYR A 443 -23.14 0.98 30.02
C TYR A 443 -23.19 -0.52 29.77
N GLU A 444 -23.91 -0.92 28.75
CA GLU A 444 -23.64 -2.17 28.07
C GLU A 444 -22.37 -1.98 27.24
N THR A 445 -21.33 -2.75 27.57
CA THR A 445 -20.00 -2.53 26.99
C THR A 445 -19.65 -3.58 25.96
N SER A 446 -19.05 -3.18 24.86
CA SER A 446 -18.57 -4.09 23.82
C SER A 446 -17.28 -3.61 23.16
N MET A 447 -16.47 -4.56 22.69
CA MET A 447 -15.30 -4.31 21.88
C MET A 447 -15.35 -5.14 20.59
N ILE A 448 -15.04 -4.51 19.46
CA ILE A 448 -14.72 -5.20 18.22
C ILE A 448 -13.31 -4.83 17.83
N TYR A 449 -12.45 -5.83 17.61
CA TYR A 449 -11.15 -5.67 16.99
C TYR A 449 -11.21 -6.27 15.58
N MET A 450 -10.73 -5.52 14.58
CA MET A 450 -10.67 -5.97 13.21
C MET A 450 -9.42 -5.39 12.53
N SER A 451 -8.49 -6.27 12.14
CA SER A 451 -7.38 -5.83 11.30
C SER A 451 -7.88 -5.44 9.90
N ASP A 452 -7.29 -4.43 9.30
CA ASP A 452 -7.70 -3.94 7.99
C ASP A 452 -7.26 -4.86 6.84
N HIS A 453 -6.06 -5.40 6.90
CA HIS A 453 -5.52 -6.42 5.99
C HIS A 453 -4.42 -7.26 6.66
N GLY A 454 -3.88 -8.22 5.92
CA GLY A 454 -2.71 -8.97 6.33
C GLY A 454 -1.40 -8.42 5.74
N GLU A 455 -0.30 -9.12 6.01
CA GLU A 455 1.06 -8.74 5.62
C GLU A 455 1.80 -9.93 5.01
N SER A 456 2.67 -9.73 4.03
CA SER A 456 3.61 -10.77 3.56
C SER A 456 4.95 -10.60 4.25
N LEU A 457 5.44 -11.69 4.86
CA LEU A 457 6.67 -11.71 5.66
C LEU A 457 7.85 -12.32 4.89
N GLY A 458 7.78 -12.35 3.55
CA GLY A 458 8.82 -12.89 2.68
C GLY A 458 8.43 -14.19 1.98
N GLU A 459 7.17 -14.62 2.06
CA GLU A 459 6.68 -15.80 1.35
C GLU A 459 6.92 -15.64 -0.15
N LYS A 460 7.68 -16.56 -0.74
CA LYS A 460 8.11 -16.53 -2.16
C LYS A 460 8.85 -15.25 -2.57
N GLY A 461 9.52 -14.59 -1.62
CA GLY A 461 10.25 -13.35 -1.85
C GLY A 461 9.38 -12.11 -1.94
N VAL A 462 8.09 -12.21 -1.59
CA VAL A 462 7.17 -11.08 -1.47
C VAL A 462 7.17 -10.56 -0.05
N TYR A 463 7.25 -9.25 0.12
CA TYR A 463 7.21 -8.58 1.42
C TYR A 463 6.14 -7.49 1.42
N LEU A 464 5.68 -7.10 2.61
CA LEU A 464 4.72 -6.02 2.82
C LEU A 464 3.33 -6.32 2.25
N HIS A 465 2.53 -5.28 2.03
CA HIS A 465 1.13 -5.33 1.60
C HIS A 465 0.90 -4.49 0.32
N GLY A 466 -0.37 -4.28 -0.07
CA GLY A 466 -0.72 -3.44 -1.23
C GLY A 466 -0.63 -4.14 -2.59
N MET A 467 -0.43 -5.45 -2.62
CA MET A 467 -0.43 -6.21 -3.88
C MET A 467 -1.82 -6.23 -4.51
N PRO A 468 -1.91 -6.08 -5.86
CA PRO A 468 -3.20 -6.16 -6.51
C PRO A 468 -3.93 -7.47 -6.24
N TYR A 469 -5.14 -7.39 -5.74
CA TYR A 469 -5.96 -8.55 -5.33
C TYR A 469 -6.21 -9.57 -6.44
N MET A 470 -6.02 -9.19 -7.69
CA MET A 470 -6.21 -10.06 -8.86
C MET A 470 -5.00 -10.95 -9.18
N LEU A 471 -3.88 -10.82 -8.45
CA LEU A 471 -2.68 -11.62 -8.75
C LEU A 471 -2.90 -13.09 -8.37
N PRO A 472 -2.53 -14.07 -9.26
CA PRO A 472 -2.70 -15.50 -9.00
C PRO A 472 -1.97 -16.01 -7.76
N LEU A 473 -0.92 -15.32 -7.32
CA LEU A 473 -0.21 -15.57 -6.07
C LEU A 473 -1.14 -15.47 -4.85
N MET A 474 -2.18 -14.60 -4.94
CA MET A 474 -3.22 -14.41 -3.93
C MET A 474 -4.26 -15.53 -3.90
N ARG A 475 -4.43 -16.29 -5.00
CA ARG A 475 -5.46 -17.34 -5.11
C ARG A 475 -5.02 -18.72 -4.59
N LYS A 476 -3.74 -18.96 -4.34
CA LYS A 476 -3.24 -20.23 -3.78
C LYS A 476 -3.02 -20.08 -2.27
N ASN A 477 -3.88 -20.71 -1.53
CA ASN A 477 -4.04 -20.86 -0.06
C ASN A 477 -3.03 -20.24 0.93
N THR A 478 -1.74 -20.09 0.60
CA THR A 478 -0.71 -19.58 1.51
C THR A 478 -0.68 -18.04 1.53
N LEU A 479 -0.87 -17.37 0.37
CA LEU A 479 -0.85 -15.90 0.29
C LEU A 479 -2.23 -15.29 0.54
N LEU A 480 -3.33 -16.02 0.27
CA LEU A 480 -4.68 -15.62 0.70
C LEU A 480 -4.77 -15.47 2.22
N ARG A 481 -4.09 -16.33 2.97
CA ARG A 481 -3.99 -16.21 4.43
C ARG A 481 -3.18 -14.97 4.84
N ALA A 482 -2.14 -14.60 4.07
CA ALA A 482 -1.31 -13.44 4.36
C ALA A 482 -2.01 -12.09 4.08
N PHE A 483 -2.88 -12.01 3.06
CA PHE A 483 -3.46 -10.76 2.60
C PHE A 483 -4.98 -10.68 2.66
N GLY A 484 -5.66 -11.81 2.76
CA GLY A 484 -7.12 -11.88 2.67
C GLY A 484 -7.83 -12.28 3.96
N TRP A 485 -7.12 -12.78 4.96
CA TRP A 485 -7.70 -13.22 6.23
C TRP A 485 -7.32 -12.23 7.32
N VAL A 486 -8.31 -11.68 7.95
CA VAL A 486 -8.21 -10.63 8.95
C VAL A 486 -8.80 -11.15 10.25
N GLU A 487 -8.21 -10.78 11.37
CA GLU A 487 -8.76 -11.10 12.67
C GLU A 487 -9.93 -10.18 12.97
N ILE A 488 -11.05 -10.76 13.38
CA ILE A 488 -12.13 -10.06 14.08
C ILE A 488 -12.32 -10.77 15.41
N SER A 489 -12.30 -10.00 16.45
CA SER A 489 -12.52 -10.47 17.81
C SER A 489 -13.53 -9.58 18.48
N MET A 490 -14.52 -10.19 19.13
CA MET A 490 -15.55 -9.48 19.88
C MET A 490 -15.44 -9.87 21.34
N ALA A 491 -15.42 -8.88 22.23
CA ALA A 491 -15.71 -9.06 23.62
C ALA A 491 -17.15 -8.56 23.86
N LEU A 492 -18.03 -9.47 24.24
CA LEU A 492 -19.42 -9.20 24.52
C LEU A 492 -19.68 -9.44 26.03
N ARG A 493 -20.53 -8.62 26.59
CA ARG A 493 -21.17 -8.92 27.84
C ARG A 493 -22.48 -9.65 27.60
#